data_5691aac061a6a0cf5d56775db2d56505
#
_entry.id   5691aac061a6a0cf5d56775db2d56505
#
_cell.length_a   1.000
_cell.length_b   1.000
_cell.length_c   1.000
_cell.angle_alpha   90.00
_cell.angle_beta   90.00
_cell.angle_gamma   90.00
#
_symmetry.space_group_name_H-M   'P 1'
#
loop_
_entity.id
_entity.type
_entity.pdbx_description
1 polymer ?
#
loop_
_entity_poly.entity_id
_entity_poly.type
_entity_poly.pdbx_seq_one_letter_code
_entity_poly.pdbx_strand_id
1 'polypeptide(L)'
;MRIVVDTNAFLLPGQFGIDLFGELERLLGACEVRTIREVAGELEGIARGRGRDAAAARLGLSFLSRCTVEEAGPGGTDADTRLADVAARDGSVVVTCDRDLRRALLARGVAVVSLRGKNRLELIRG
;
A
#
# COMPACT_ATOMS: atom_id res chain seq x y z
N MET A 1 2.41 2.08 -15.32
CA MET A 1 1.42 2.31 -14.23
C MET A 1 2.17 2.64 -12.93
N ARG A 2 1.81 3.74 -12.31
CA ARG A 2 2.41 4.15 -11.04
C ARG A 2 1.48 3.79 -9.90
N ILE A 3 2.02 3.14 -8.87
CA ILE A 3 1.24 2.73 -7.70
C ILE A 3 1.94 3.15 -6.41
N VAL A 4 1.14 3.39 -5.38
CA VAL A 4 1.62 3.69 -4.02
C VAL A 4 1.01 2.67 -3.07
N VAL A 5 1.85 2.02 -2.28
CA VAL A 5 1.44 0.91 -1.40
C VAL A 5 1.35 1.38 0.05
N ASP A 6 0.21 1.14 0.67
CA ASP A 6 -0.05 1.46 2.08
C ASP A 6 0.50 0.37 3.01
N THR A 7 0.65 0.69 4.29
CA THR A 7 1.22 -0.20 5.31
C THR A 7 0.51 -1.56 5.36
N ASN A 8 -0.83 -1.57 5.42
CA ASN A 8 -1.58 -2.82 5.55
C ASN A 8 -1.41 -3.75 4.35
N ALA A 9 -1.16 -3.20 3.16
CA ALA A 9 -0.93 -4.01 1.97
C ALA A 9 0.41 -4.77 2.03
N PHE A 10 1.42 -4.19 2.66
CA PHE A 10 2.69 -4.89 2.89
C PHE A 10 2.56 -6.07 3.86
N LEU A 11 1.51 -6.11 4.65
CA LEU A 11 1.25 -7.21 5.58
C LEU A 11 0.59 -8.40 4.89
N LEU A 12 -0.04 -8.22 3.74
CA LEU A 12 -0.82 -9.26 3.06
C LEU A 12 -0.03 -10.53 2.73
N PRO A 13 1.22 -10.45 2.24
CA PRO A 13 1.99 -11.67 2.00
C PRO A 13 2.14 -12.54 3.25
N GLY A 14 2.43 -11.93 4.40
CA GLY A 14 2.57 -12.65 5.66
C GLY A 14 1.25 -13.11 6.27
N GLN A 15 0.19 -12.31 6.11
CA GLN A 15 -1.12 -12.62 6.68
C GLN A 15 -1.88 -13.68 5.89
N PHE A 16 -1.80 -13.63 4.56
CA PHE A 16 -2.64 -14.46 3.68
C PHE A 16 -1.85 -15.23 2.61
N GLY A 17 -0.53 -15.12 2.58
CA GLY A 17 0.28 -15.79 1.57
C GLY A 17 0.12 -15.22 0.15
N ILE A 18 -0.36 -13.99 0.03
CA ILE A 18 -0.57 -13.35 -1.25
C ILE A 18 0.77 -12.94 -1.87
N ASP A 19 0.95 -13.25 -3.15
CA ASP A 19 2.05 -12.71 -3.94
C ASP A 19 1.67 -11.29 -4.37
N LEU A 20 2.04 -10.31 -3.54
CA LEU A 20 1.64 -8.92 -3.73
C LEU A 20 2.05 -8.38 -5.11
N PHE A 21 3.32 -8.55 -5.48
CA PHE A 21 3.82 -8.00 -6.74
C PHE A 21 3.27 -8.75 -7.95
N GLY A 22 3.10 -10.07 -7.83
CA GLY A 22 2.48 -10.87 -8.88
C GLY A 22 1.03 -10.48 -9.12
N GLU A 23 0.27 -10.25 -8.06
CA GLU A 23 -1.13 -9.80 -8.17
C GLU A 23 -1.22 -8.40 -8.77
N LEU A 24 -0.33 -7.49 -8.40
CA LEU A 24 -0.31 -6.15 -8.98
C LEU A 24 -0.01 -6.21 -10.48
N GLU A 25 0.94 -7.04 -10.89
CA GLU A 25 1.26 -7.23 -12.30
C GLU A 25 0.08 -7.84 -13.06
N ARG A 26 -0.62 -8.80 -12.46
CA ARG A 26 -1.81 -9.41 -13.06
C ARG A 26 -2.90 -8.38 -13.32
N LEU A 27 -3.13 -7.47 -12.36
CA LEU A 27 -4.20 -6.48 -12.45
C LEU A 27 -3.84 -5.28 -13.34
N LEU A 28 -2.61 -4.83 -13.28
CA LEU A 28 -2.22 -3.52 -13.80
C LEU A 28 -1.14 -3.59 -14.87
N GLY A 29 -0.55 -4.76 -15.11
CA GLY A 29 0.61 -4.88 -15.97
C GLY A 29 1.88 -4.40 -15.27
N ALA A 30 2.84 -3.92 -16.03
CA ALA A 30 4.10 -3.42 -15.47
C ALA A 30 3.84 -2.20 -14.58
N CYS A 31 4.33 -2.26 -13.35
CA CYS A 31 4.11 -1.23 -12.34
C CYS A 31 5.41 -0.66 -11.80
N GLU A 32 5.43 0.65 -11.63
CA GLU A 32 6.42 1.32 -10.78
C GLU A 32 5.85 1.36 -9.37
N VAL A 33 6.40 0.51 -8.48
CA VAL A 33 5.90 0.35 -7.11
C VAL A 33 6.59 1.34 -6.20
N ARG A 34 5.80 2.17 -5.54
CA ARG A 34 6.28 3.20 -4.63
C ARG A 34 5.57 3.12 -3.29
N THR A 35 6.18 3.68 -2.29
CA THR A 35 5.54 3.95 -1.01
C THR A 35 6.10 5.25 -0.44
N ILE A 36 5.59 5.70 0.68
CA ILE A 36 6.10 6.91 1.34
C ILE A 36 6.85 6.53 2.61
N ARG A 37 7.73 7.43 3.06
CA ARG A 37 8.56 7.20 4.24
C ARG A 37 7.74 6.89 5.49
N GLU A 38 6.59 7.53 5.65
CA GLU A 38 5.69 7.30 6.79
C GLU A 38 5.21 5.85 6.85
N VAL A 39 4.91 5.26 5.68
CA VAL A 39 4.53 3.85 5.60
C VAL A 39 5.70 2.95 6.00
N ALA A 40 6.89 3.23 5.51
CA ALA A 40 8.08 2.45 5.89
C ALA A 40 8.30 2.51 7.40
N GLY A 41 8.13 3.69 8.02
CA GLY A 41 8.26 3.87 9.47
C GLY A 41 7.21 3.10 10.26
N GLU A 42 5.95 3.11 9.83
CA GLU A 42 4.89 2.32 10.46
C GLU A 42 5.19 0.83 10.39
N LEU A 43 5.63 0.37 9.23
CA LEU A 43 5.96 -1.03 9.00
C LEU A 43 7.11 -1.48 9.91
N GLU A 44 8.16 -0.66 10.05
CA GLU A 44 9.26 -0.91 10.96
C GLU A 44 8.78 -1.00 12.42
N GLY A 45 7.86 -0.11 12.81
CA GLY A 45 7.27 -0.11 14.14
C GLY A 45 6.53 -1.40 14.44
N ILE A 46 5.71 -1.87 13.53
CA ILE A 46 4.98 -3.14 13.69
C ILE A 46 5.96 -4.31 13.75
N ALA A 47 6.99 -4.30 12.93
CA ALA A 47 7.99 -5.37 12.85
C ALA A 47 8.79 -5.56 14.15
N ARG A 48 8.91 -4.50 14.96
CA ARG A 48 9.59 -4.58 16.26
C ARG A 48 8.77 -5.28 17.34
N GLY A 49 7.48 -5.48 17.12
CA GLY A 49 6.59 -6.15 18.06
C GLY A 49 6.71 -7.67 18.00
N ARG A 50 5.69 -8.33 18.54
CA ARG A 50 5.59 -9.79 18.57
C ARG A 50 4.30 -10.24 17.93
N GLY A 51 4.24 -11.52 17.56
CA GLY A 51 3.04 -12.14 17.03
C GLY A 51 2.98 -12.10 15.50
N ARG A 52 1.80 -12.41 14.99
CA ARG A 52 1.59 -12.61 13.55
C ARG A 52 1.80 -11.34 12.73
N ASP A 53 1.29 -10.22 13.21
CA ASP A 53 1.43 -8.96 12.47
C ASP A 53 2.87 -8.48 12.43
N ALA A 54 3.62 -8.67 13.52
CA ALA A 54 5.04 -8.34 13.53
C ALA A 54 5.81 -9.21 12.54
N ALA A 55 5.51 -10.50 12.49
CA ALA A 55 6.13 -11.42 11.52
C ALA A 55 5.77 -11.02 10.09
N ALA A 56 4.50 -10.68 9.83
CA ALA A 56 4.04 -10.21 8.52
C ALA A 56 4.74 -8.90 8.13
N ALA A 57 4.95 -7.99 9.09
CA ALA A 57 5.66 -6.74 8.85
C ALA A 57 7.13 -6.96 8.53
N ARG A 58 7.79 -7.90 9.19
CA ARG A 58 9.18 -8.25 8.87
C ARG A 58 9.30 -8.79 7.44
N LEU A 59 8.36 -9.63 7.02
CA LEU A 59 8.29 -10.08 5.64
C LEU A 59 8.03 -8.89 4.69
N GLY A 60 7.07 -8.03 5.05
CA GLY A 60 6.75 -6.84 4.28
C GLY A 60 7.94 -5.90 4.08
N LEU A 61 8.77 -5.73 5.12
CA LEU A 61 9.99 -4.92 5.03
C LEU A 61 10.95 -5.44 3.96
N SER A 62 11.01 -6.75 3.77
CA SER A 62 11.87 -7.35 2.74
C SER A 62 11.47 -6.92 1.32
N PHE A 63 10.23 -6.47 1.13
CA PHE A 63 9.75 -5.99 -0.17
C PHE A 63 10.08 -4.52 -0.43
N LEU A 64 10.49 -3.76 0.57
CA LEU A 64 10.82 -2.34 0.37
C LEU A 64 11.98 -2.14 -0.60
N SER A 65 12.89 -3.09 -0.70
CA SER A 65 13.98 -3.02 -1.67
C SER A 65 13.50 -3.06 -3.13
N ARG A 66 12.27 -3.52 -3.35
CA ARG A 66 11.64 -3.57 -4.67
C ARG A 66 10.77 -2.35 -4.93
N CYS A 67 10.73 -1.42 -3.99
CA CYS A 67 9.91 -0.20 -4.08
C CYS A 67 10.80 1.02 -4.03
N THR A 68 10.30 2.11 -4.60
CA THR A 68 10.87 3.44 -4.35
C THR A 68 10.18 4.03 -3.13
N VAL A 69 10.95 4.42 -2.12
CA VAL A 69 10.42 5.09 -0.93
C VAL A 69 10.58 6.59 -1.12
N GLU A 70 9.47 7.31 -1.16
CA GLU A 70 9.44 8.74 -1.45
C GLU A 70 9.09 9.57 -0.22
N GLU A 71 9.53 10.82 -0.24
CA GLU A 71 9.04 11.83 0.69
C GLU A 71 7.66 12.30 0.22
N ALA A 72 6.69 12.36 1.16
CA ALA A 72 5.35 12.78 0.82
C ALA A 72 5.24 14.29 0.50
N GLY A 73 6.22 15.06 0.92
CA GLY A 73 6.19 16.51 0.78
C GLY A 73 5.30 17.17 1.83
N PRO A 74 5.03 18.48 1.67
CA PRO A 74 4.12 19.17 2.60
C PRO A 74 2.69 18.69 2.43
N GLY A 75 1.93 18.69 3.51
CA GLY A 75 0.54 18.22 3.48
C GLY A 75 0.06 17.77 4.84
N GLY A 76 -0.86 16.80 4.87
CA GLY A 76 -1.46 16.27 6.06
C GLY A 76 -0.47 15.72 7.09
N THR A 77 -0.96 15.42 8.28
CA THR A 77 -0.11 15.06 9.42
C THR A 77 0.05 13.56 9.60
N ASP A 78 -0.84 12.75 9.06
CA ASP A 78 -0.79 11.29 9.19
C ASP A 78 -0.43 10.62 7.87
N ALA A 79 -0.06 9.34 7.95
CA ALA A 79 0.36 8.57 6.79
C ALA A 79 -0.74 8.46 5.74
N ASP A 80 -1.98 8.23 6.16
CA ASP A 80 -3.12 8.07 5.23
C ASP A 80 -3.34 9.33 4.41
N THR A 81 -3.37 10.50 5.06
CA THR A 81 -3.56 11.77 4.37
C THR A 81 -2.41 12.06 3.40
N ARG A 82 -1.18 11.83 3.85
CA ARG A 82 0.00 12.08 3.02
C ARG A 82 0.04 11.16 1.81
N LEU A 83 -0.33 9.90 1.99
CA LEU A 83 -0.40 8.92 0.91
C LEU A 83 -1.48 9.31 -0.10
N ALA A 84 -2.65 9.73 0.37
CA ALA A 84 -3.72 10.21 -0.50
C ALA A 84 -3.30 11.44 -1.31
N ASP A 85 -2.59 12.37 -0.68
CA ASP A 85 -2.10 13.58 -1.35
C ASP A 85 -1.11 13.23 -2.48
N VAL A 86 -0.17 12.32 -2.20
CA VAL A 86 0.79 11.86 -3.21
C VAL A 86 0.06 11.23 -4.39
N ALA A 87 -0.86 10.33 -4.13
CA ALA A 87 -1.58 9.60 -5.16
C ALA A 87 -2.44 10.52 -6.03
N ALA A 88 -3.14 11.47 -5.40
CA ALA A 88 -3.98 12.42 -6.14
C ALA A 88 -3.14 13.33 -7.03
N ARG A 89 -2.00 13.80 -6.51
CA ARG A 89 -1.09 14.67 -7.26
C ARG A 89 -0.48 13.96 -8.47
N ASP A 90 -0.10 12.69 -8.29
CA ASP A 90 0.64 11.93 -9.31
C ASP A 90 -0.26 11.11 -10.24
N GLY A 91 -1.55 11.00 -9.94
CA GLY A 91 -2.44 10.12 -10.69
C GLY A 91 -2.14 8.65 -10.46
N SER A 92 -1.61 8.29 -9.29
CA SER A 92 -1.24 6.91 -8.96
C SER A 92 -2.44 6.10 -8.47
N VAL A 93 -2.34 4.77 -8.61
CA VAL A 93 -3.26 3.84 -7.98
C VAL A 93 -2.74 3.55 -6.57
N VAL A 94 -3.62 3.50 -5.57
CA VAL A 94 -3.24 3.19 -4.20
C VAL A 94 -3.61 1.75 -3.86
N VAL A 95 -2.68 1.03 -3.25
CA VAL A 95 -2.92 -0.33 -2.75
C VAL A 95 -3.15 -0.25 -1.25
N THR A 96 -4.38 -0.49 -0.81
CA THR A 96 -4.76 -0.44 0.61
C THR A 96 -5.96 -1.33 0.88
N CYS A 97 -6.02 -1.85 2.12
CA CYS A 97 -7.17 -2.61 2.62
C CYS A 97 -8.01 -1.79 3.61
N ASP A 98 -7.62 -0.56 3.89
CA ASP A 98 -8.35 0.33 4.81
C ASP A 98 -9.60 0.88 4.12
N ARG A 99 -10.77 0.57 4.69
CA ARG A 99 -12.05 0.99 4.11
C ARG A 99 -12.24 2.50 4.09
N ASP A 100 -11.84 3.18 5.15
CA ASP A 100 -12.01 4.63 5.25
C ASP A 100 -11.09 5.34 4.27
N LEU A 101 -9.84 4.90 4.19
CA LEU A 101 -8.89 5.44 3.22
C LEU A 101 -9.37 5.17 1.79
N ARG A 102 -9.83 3.96 1.51
CA ARG A 102 -10.37 3.60 0.18
C ARG A 102 -11.51 4.52 -0.21
N ARG A 103 -12.46 4.74 0.69
CA ARG A 103 -13.60 5.62 0.43
C ARG A 103 -13.15 7.05 0.13
N ALA A 104 -12.23 7.57 0.91
CA ALA A 104 -11.68 8.91 0.72
C ALA A 104 -10.94 9.04 -0.62
N LEU A 105 -10.16 8.02 -1.00
CA LEU A 105 -9.44 8.01 -2.26
C LEU A 105 -10.38 7.98 -3.47
N LEU A 106 -11.38 7.10 -3.43
CA LEU A 106 -12.36 7.00 -4.51
C LEU A 106 -13.13 8.32 -4.68
N ALA A 107 -13.45 9.00 -3.58
CA ALA A 107 -14.10 10.31 -3.62
C ALA A 107 -13.23 11.38 -4.27
N ARG A 108 -11.91 11.20 -4.27
CA ARG A 108 -10.95 12.11 -4.93
C ARG A 108 -10.61 11.67 -6.36
N GLY A 109 -11.29 10.64 -6.87
CA GLY A 109 -11.02 10.11 -8.20
C GLY A 109 -9.78 9.23 -8.31
N VAL A 110 -9.25 8.76 -7.18
CA VAL A 110 -8.07 7.88 -7.13
C VAL A 110 -8.52 6.43 -7.14
N ALA A 111 -8.03 5.64 -8.09
CA ALA A 111 -8.33 4.21 -8.14
C ALA A 111 -7.58 3.46 -7.03
N VAL A 112 -8.18 2.37 -6.54
CA VAL A 112 -7.65 1.61 -5.41
C VAL A 112 -7.55 0.14 -5.79
N VAL A 113 -6.46 -0.50 -5.39
CA VAL A 113 -6.34 -1.96 -5.37
C VAL A 113 -6.49 -2.41 -3.93
N SER A 114 -7.40 -3.36 -3.70
CA SER A 114 -7.71 -3.84 -2.36
C SER A 114 -7.89 -5.35 -2.36
N LEU A 115 -7.90 -5.93 -1.16
CA LEU A 115 -8.08 -7.36 -1.00
C LEU A 115 -9.51 -7.77 -1.35
N ARG A 116 -9.63 -8.83 -2.16
CA ARG A 116 -10.88 -9.50 -2.44
C ARG A 116 -10.82 -10.93 -1.87
N GLY A 117 -11.70 -11.22 -0.93
CA GLY A 117 -11.60 -12.49 -0.21
C GLY A 117 -10.30 -12.54 0.59
N LYS A 118 -9.60 -13.67 0.55
CA LYS A 118 -8.35 -13.88 1.30
C LYS A 118 -7.14 -14.18 0.43
N ASN A 119 -7.31 -14.26 -0.88
CA ASN A 119 -6.25 -14.79 -1.74
C ASN A 119 -5.98 -14.00 -3.02
N ARG A 120 -6.69 -12.91 -3.27
CA ARG A 120 -6.43 -12.08 -4.45
C ARG A 120 -6.73 -10.61 -4.21
N LEU A 121 -6.23 -9.79 -5.11
CA LEU A 121 -6.49 -8.37 -5.13
C LEU A 121 -7.46 -8.01 -6.25
N GLU A 122 -8.15 -6.89 -6.09
CA GLU A 122 -9.04 -6.34 -7.13
C GLU A 122 -8.80 -4.85 -7.30
N LEU A 123 -9.03 -4.36 -8.52
CA LEU A 123 -8.97 -2.94 -8.84
C LEU A 123 -10.37 -2.34 -8.70
N ILE A 124 -10.47 -1.24 -7.97
CA ILE A 124 -11.73 -0.53 -7.72
C ILE A 124 -11.57 0.89 -8.23
N ARG A 125 -12.54 1.33 -9.04
CA ARG A 125 -12.61 2.70 -9.54
C ARG A 125 -13.87 3.37 -9.04
N GLY A 126 -13.76 4.65 -8.76
CA GLY A 126 -14.91 5.47 -8.36
C GLY A 126 -15.83 5.84 -9.51
#